data_03ea98537d9fddb483ca680492a662fe
#
_entry.id   03ea98537d9fddb483ca680492a662fe
#
_cell.length_a   1.000
_cell.length_b   1.000
_cell.length_c   1.000
_cell.angle_alpha   90.00
_cell.angle_beta   90.00
_cell.angle_gamma   90.00
#
_symmetry.space_group_name_H-M   'P 1'
#
loop_
_entity.id
_entity.type
_entity.pdbx_description
1 polymer ?
#
loop_
_entity_poly.entity_id
_entity_poly.type
_entity_poly.pdbx_seq_one_letter_code
_entity_poly.pdbx_strand_id
1 'polypeptide(L)'
;VTTFHDVTFYNDSKATNTDSVVKALDAFDKPVILLAGGHDKMTPLEDFMNIVKSHTKEVIFMGEAADRFESVAVKMGVQHIHRAQSMKAAVALGYQLAKAGDIVLLSPACSSFDWYSCFEERGEDFKNCVRELEERG
;
A
#
# COMPACT_ATOMS: atom_id res chain seq x y z
N VAL A 1 9.64 -5.43 9.07
CA VAL A 1 8.52 -5.25 10.01
C VAL A 1 8.94 -4.33 11.14
N THR A 2 8.20 -3.26 11.32
CA THR A 2 8.46 -2.27 12.38
C THR A 2 7.14 -1.94 13.08
N THR A 3 7.13 -1.96 14.41
CA THR A 3 5.96 -1.56 15.20
C THR A 3 6.25 -0.26 15.93
N PHE A 4 5.33 0.70 15.81
CA PHE A 4 5.47 2.04 16.36
C PHE A 4 4.09 2.53 16.81
N HIS A 5 3.93 2.86 18.09
CA HIS A 5 2.65 3.26 18.71
C HIS A 5 1.52 2.27 18.41
N ASP A 6 1.83 0.97 18.53
CA ASP A 6 0.90 -0.14 18.25
C ASP A 6 0.42 -0.22 16.80
N VAL A 7 1.10 0.46 15.87
CA VAL A 7 0.87 0.34 14.43
C VAL A 7 2.05 -0.41 13.84
N THR A 8 1.78 -1.50 13.14
CA THR A 8 2.83 -2.34 12.54
C THR A 8 2.94 -2.05 11.06
N PHE A 9 4.15 -1.76 10.61
CA PHE A 9 4.46 -1.47 9.20
C PHE A 9 5.15 -2.67 8.58
N TYR A 10 4.58 -3.20 7.50
CA TYR A 10 5.13 -4.33 6.75
C TYR A 10 5.61 -3.87 5.38
N ASN A 11 6.85 -4.23 5.04
CA ASN A 11 7.43 -3.92 3.73
C ASN A 11 7.34 -5.14 2.82
N ASP A 12 6.46 -5.09 1.83
CA ASP A 12 6.32 -6.10 0.80
C ASP A 12 6.53 -5.48 -0.59
N SER A 13 7.56 -4.63 -0.71
CA SER A 13 7.88 -3.92 -1.96
C SER A 13 8.15 -4.87 -3.13
N LYS A 14 8.53 -6.10 -2.86
CA LYS A 14 8.75 -7.11 -3.91
C LYS A 14 7.44 -7.63 -4.53
N ALA A 15 6.28 -7.28 -3.96
CA ALA A 15 4.97 -7.62 -4.52
C ALA A 15 4.68 -6.72 -5.72
N THR A 16 5.24 -7.07 -6.87
CA THR A 16 5.18 -6.26 -8.09
C THR A 16 4.03 -6.62 -9.02
N ASN A 17 3.15 -7.53 -8.60
CA ASN A 17 1.95 -7.93 -9.34
C ASN A 17 0.78 -8.16 -8.39
N THR A 18 -0.43 -8.25 -8.95
CA THR A 18 -1.66 -8.38 -8.16
C THR A 18 -1.73 -9.70 -7.39
N ASP A 19 -1.25 -10.79 -7.97
CA ASP A 19 -1.28 -12.10 -7.30
C ASP A 19 -0.46 -12.11 -6.02
N SER A 20 0.70 -11.45 -6.03
CA SER A 20 1.55 -11.34 -4.85
C SER A 20 0.87 -10.57 -3.73
N VAL A 21 0.13 -9.50 -4.08
CA VAL A 21 -0.61 -8.72 -3.09
C VAL A 21 -1.74 -9.52 -2.49
N VAL A 22 -2.47 -10.30 -3.31
CA VAL A 22 -3.54 -11.17 -2.81
C VAL A 22 -2.99 -12.15 -1.77
N LYS A 23 -1.85 -12.76 -2.05
CA LYS A 23 -1.19 -13.66 -1.09
C LYS A 23 -0.81 -12.94 0.20
N ALA A 24 -0.30 -11.72 0.10
CA ALA A 24 0.07 -10.93 1.26
C ALA A 24 -1.16 -10.60 2.11
N LEU A 25 -2.26 -10.19 1.47
CA LEU A 25 -3.51 -9.87 2.16
C LEU A 25 -4.09 -11.08 2.88
N ASP A 26 -4.03 -12.26 2.25
CA ASP A 26 -4.51 -13.50 2.84
C ASP A 26 -3.70 -13.93 4.06
N ALA A 27 -2.48 -13.46 4.20
CA ALA A 27 -1.62 -13.79 5.33
C ALA A 27 -2.06 -13.11 6.64
N PHE A 28 -2.89 -12.08 6.55
CA PHE A 28 -3.38 -11.37 7.74
C PHE A 28 -4.81 -11.82 8.06
N ASP A 29 -5.11 -11.95 9.34
CA ASP A 29 -6.42 -12.40 9.82
C ASP A 29 -7.38 -11.23 10.10
N LYS A 30 -6.99 -10.02 9.73
CA LYS A 30 -7.80 -8.80 9.88
C LYS A 30 -7.54 -7.85 8.74
N PRO A 31 -8.45 -6.90 8.47
CA PRO A 31 -8.23 -5.90 7.43
C PRO A 31 -7.01 -5.02 7.70
N VAL A 32 -6.30 -4.64 6.65
CA VAL A 32 -5.08 -3.83 6.73
C VAL A 32 -5.29 -2.48 6.04
N ILE A 33 -4.39 -1.54 6.31
CA ILE A 33 -4.25 -0.31 5.54
C ILE A 33 -3.24 -0.60 4.45
N LEU A 34 -3.69 -0.59 3.19
CA LEU A 34 -2.88 -0.98 2.04
C LEU A 34 -2.29 0.24 1.34
N LEU A 35 -0.99 0.24 1.13
CA LEU A 35 -0.31 1.18 0.25
C LEU A 35 -0.01 0.46 -1.07
N ALA A 36 -0.61 0.91 -2.16
CA ALA A 36 -0.46 0.27 -3.46
C ALA A 36 -0.27 1.29 -4.57
N GLY A 37 0.36 0.88 -5.65
CA GLY A 37 0.59 1.70 -6.82
C GLY A 37 2.04 1.66 -7.27
N GLY A 38 2.32 2.34 -8.36
CA GLY A 38 3.64 2.37 -8.97
C GLY A 38 3.49 2.43 -10.47
N HIS A 39 4.42 1.78 -11.18
CA HIS A 39 4.38 1.70 -12.63
C HIS A 39 3.26 0.75 -13.07
N ASP A 40 2.32 1.25 -13.87
CA ASP A 40 1.15 0.49 -14.30
C ASP A 40 1.49 -0.45 -15.44
N LYS A 41 1.36 -1.75 -15.20
CA LYS A 41 1.58 -2.80 -16.21
C LYS A 41 0.34 -3.06 -17.04
N MET A 42 -0.75 -2.33 -16.81
CA MET A 42 -2.02 -2.44 -17.53
C MET A 42 -2.68 -3.82 -17.41
N THR A 43 -2.44 -4.52 -16.31
CA THR A 43 -3.08 -5.80 -16.04
C THR A 43 -4.54 -5.61 -15.61
N PRO A 44 -5.41 -6.62 -15.77
CA PRO A 44 -6.79 -6.54 -15.26
C PRO A 44 -6.82 -6.37 -13.75
N LEU A 45 -7.74 -5.55 -13.25
CA LEU A 45 -7.79 -5.17 -11.84
C LEU A 45 -9.10 -5.57 -11.13
N GLU A 46 -10.11 -6.04 -11.87
CA GLU A 46 -11.44 -6.29 -11.30
C GLU A 46 -11.41 -7.31 -10.17
N ASP A 47 -10.84 -8.48 -10.40
CA ASP A 47 -10.74 -9.52 -9.38
C ASP A 47 -9.86 -9.09 -8.22
N PHE A 48 -8.76 -8.40 -8.53
CA PHE A 48 -7.86 -7.87 -7.53
C PHE A 48 -8.59 -6.89 -6.60
N MET A 49 -9.36 -5.97 -7.16
CA MET A 49 -10.08 -4.98 -6.34
C MET A 49 -11.19 -5.60 -5.50
N ASN A 50 -11.79 -6.72 -5.94
CA ASN A 50 -12.71 -7.46 -5.10
C ASN A 50 -12.03 -8.01 -3.84
N ILE A 51 -10.80 -8.51 -3.98
CA ILE A 51 -10.02 -8.99 -2.84
C ILE A 51 -9.62 -7.81 -1.94
N VAL A 52 -9.16 -6.72 -2.53
CA VAL A 52 -8.81 -5.50 -1.79
C VAL A 52 -10.00 -5.03 -0.95
N LYS A 53 -11.18 -5.01 -1.55
CA LYS A 53 -12.42 -4.58 -0.87
C LYS A 53 -12.68 -5.38 0.41
N SER A 54 -12.44 -6.69 0.39
CA SER A 54 -12.74 -7.55 1.54
C SER A 54 -11.62 -7.63 2.56
N HIS A 55 -10.39 -7.22 2.21
CA HIS A 55 -9.20 -7.42 3.05
C HIS A 55 -8.57 -6.13 3.56
N THR A 56 -9.11 -4.97 3.20
CA THR A 56 -8.53 -3.69 3.62
C THR A 56 -9.56 -2.83 4.35
N LYS A 57 -9.08 -2.01 5.29
CA LYS A 57 -9.92 -1.00 5.94
C LYS A 57 -9.71 0.39 5.33
N GLU A 58 -8.50 0.67 4.83
CA GLU A 58 -8.15 1.89 4.11
C GLU A 58 -7.22 1.51 2.98
N VAL A 59 -7.28 2.22 1.87
CA VAL A 59 -6.41 2.00 0.72
C VAL A 59 -5.82 3.34 0.29
N ILE A 60 -4.51 3.38 0.12
CA ILE A 60 -3.80 4.58 -0.33
C ILE A 60 -3.11 4.24 -1.65
N PHE A 61 -3.55 4.88 -2.73
CA PHE A 61 -2.95 4.68 -4.05
C PHE A 61 -1.92 5.76 -4.33
N MET A 62 -0.83 5.39 -4.97
CA MET A 62 0.29 6.29 -5.26
C MET A 62 0.91 5.93 -6.61
N GLY A 63 1.73 6.85 -7.14
CA GLY A 63 2.48 6.62 -8.36
C GLY A 63 1.65 6.73 -9.63
N GLU A 64 2.23 6.26 -10.73
CA GLU A 64 1.65 6.34 -12.07
C GLU A 64 0.29 5.65 -12.17
N ALA A 65 0.13 4.53 -11.50
CA ALA A 65 -1.08 3.70 -11.58
C ALA A 65 -2.25 4.22 -10.74
N ALA A 66 -2.06 5.26 -9.94
CA ALA A 66 -3.05 5.69 -8.96
C ALA A 66 -4.42 6.02 -9.57
N ASP A 67 -4.44 6.73 -10.69
CA ASP A 67 -5.71 7.10 -11.36
C ASP A 67 -6.51 5.87 -11.79
N ARG A 68 -5.85 4.92 -12.44
CA ARG A 68 -6.49 3.71 -12.94
C ARG A 68 -6.94 2.82 -11.79
N PHE A 69 -6.08 2.66 -10.78
CA PHE A 69 -6.41 1.86 -9.60
C PHE A 69 -7.62 2.43 -8.88
N GLU A 70 -7.66 3.74 -8.69
CA GLU A 70 -8.80 4.40 -8.06
C GLU A 70 -10.08 4.21 -8.86
N SER A 71 -10.03 4.39 -10.18
CA SER A 71 -11.20 4.22 -11.05
C SER A 71 -11.78 2.82 -10.94
N VAL A 72 -10.95 1.79 -11.00
CA VAL A 72 -11.43 0.41 -10.89
C VAL A 72 -11.91 0.12 -9.46
N ALA A 73 -11.22 0.62 -8.45
CA ALA A 73 -11.61 0.43 -7.06
C ALA A 73 -13.00 1.00 -6.78
N VAL A 74 -13.26 2.21 -7.23
CA VAL A 74 -14.59 2.85 -7.09
C VAL A 74 -15.66 2.00 -7.79
N LYS A 75 -15.39 1.57 -9.01
CA LYS A 75 -16.31 0.74 -9.79
C LYS A 75 -16.63 -0.57 -9.07
N MET A 76 -15.66 -1.17 -8.41
CA MET A 76 -15.82 -2.45 -7.71
C MET A 76 -16.35 -2.28 -6.27
N GLY A 77 -16.60 -1.07 -5.83
CA GLY A 77 -17.18 -0.81 -4.52
C GLY A 77 -16.19 -0.74 -3.36
N VAL A 78 -14.91 -0.55 -3.64
CA VAL A 78 -13.90 -0.33 -2.59
C VAL A 78 -14.19 1.01 -1.92
N GLN A 79 -14.17 1.03 -0.59
CA GLN A 79 -14.41 2.24 0.20
C GLN A 79 -13.13 2.73 0.85
N HIS A 80 -13.17 3.98 1.36
CA HIS A 80 -12.04 4.57 2.09
C HIS A 80 -10.77 4.63 1.25
N ILE A 81 -10.89 5.20 0.04
CA ILE A 81 -9.79 5.33 -0.92
C ILE A 81 -9.12 6.69 -0.72
N HIS A 82 -7.80 6.69 -0.69
CA HIS A 82 -6.98 7.89 -0.53
C HIS A 82 -5.89 7.92 -1.60
N ARG A 83 -5.29 9.09 -1.78
CA ARG A 83 -4.20 9.29 -2.75
C ARG A 83 -3.00 9.90 -2.04
N ALA A 84 -1.81 9.52 -2.47
CA ALA A 84 -0.57 10.12 -1.98
C ALA A 84 0.36 10.40 -3.15
N GLN A 85 1.11 11.50 -3.06
CA GLN A 85 2.00 11.94 -4.13
C GLN A 85 3.44 11.48 -3.94
N SER A 86 3.75 10.84 -2.83
CA SER A 86 5.08 10.32 -2.52
C SER A 86 4.98 9.20 -1.50
N MET A 87 6.05 8.44 -1.37
CA MET A 87 6.14 7.41 -0.33
C MET A 87 6.01 8.02 1.06
N LYS A 88 6.67 9.15 1.29
CA LYS A 88 6.59 9.86 2.58
C LYS A 88 5.15 10.23 2.91
N ALA A 89 4.42 10.80 1.94
CA ALA A 89 3.02 11.16 2.14
C ALA A 89 2.14 9.94 2.39
N ALA A 90 2.39 8.84 1.67
CA ALA A 90 1.63 7.59 1.83
C ALA A 90 1.83 7.00 3.22
N VAL A 91 3.07 6.93 3.69
CA VAL A 91 3.40 6.40 5.02
C VAL A 91 2.78 7.27 6.12
N ALA A 92 2.91 8.59 5.99
CA ALA A 92 2.34 9.54 6.96
C ALA A 92 0.82 9.41 7.04
N LEU A 93 0.15 9.31 5.89
CA LEU A 93 -1.30 9.15 5.84
C LEU A 93 -1.75 7.82 6.42
N GLY A 94 -1.03 6.74 6.09
CA GLY A 94 -1.33 5.42 6.65
C GLY A 94 -1.25 5.41 8.17
N TYR A 95 -0.22 6.03 8.71
CA TYR A 95 -0.06 6.17 10.16
C TYR A 95 -1.19 7.02 10.75
N GLN A 96 -1.54 8.13 10.11
CA GLN A 96 -2.60 9.02 10.57
C GLN A 96 -3.97 8.32 10.61
N LEU A 97 -4.24 7.45 9.66
CA LEU A 97 -5.50 6.69 9.57
C LEU A 97 -5.52 5.49 10.52
N ALA A 98 -4.36 5.03 10.96
CA ALA A 98 -4.24 3.82 11.76
C ALA A 98 -4.66 4.05 13.21
N LYS A 99 -5.22 2.99 13.82
CA LYS A 99 -5.51 2.94 15.24
C LYS A 99 -4.63 1.88 15.87
N ALA A 100 -4.57 1.86 17.19
CA ALA A 100 -3.80 0.84 17.93
C ALA A 100 -4.18 -0.57 17.44
N GLY A 101 -3.19 -1.37 17.11
CA GLY A 101 -3.37 -2.72 16.60
C GLY A 101 -3.49 -2.82 15.09
N ASP A 102 -3.49 -1.70 14.37
CA ASP A 102 -3.61 -1.71 12.91
C ASP A 102 -2.29 -2.04 12.22
N ILE A 103 -2.41 -2.48 10.98
CA ILE A 103 -1.28 -2.85 10.13
C ILE A 103 -1.29 -1.94 8.90
N VAL A 104 -0.13 -1.33 8.61
CA VAL A 104 0.10 -0.60 7.36
C VAL A 104 1.00 -1.47 6.49
N LEU A 105 0.47 -1.93 5.35
CA LEU A 105 1.15 -2.86 4.46
C LEU A 105 1.53 -2.16 3.16
N LEU A 106 2.83 -2.10 2.86
CA LEU A 106 3.30 -1.74 1.53
C LEU A 106 3.32 -3.01 0.67
N SER A 107 2.33 -3.16 -0.20
CA SER A 107 2.24 -4.27 -1.14
C SER A 107 1.70 -3.71 -2.44
N PRO A 108 2.60 -3.18 -3.30
CA PRO A 108 2.22 -2.22 -4.33
C PRO A 108 1.44 -2.75 -5.51
N ALA A 109 1.53 -4.03 -5.83
CA ALA A 109 0.94 -4.65 -7.03
C ALA A 109 1.54 -4.14 -8.34
N CYS A 110 2.54 -3.27 -8.29
CA CYS A 110 3.16 -2.62 -9.45
C CYS A 110 4.67 -2.69 -9.32
N SER A 111 5.36 -2.60 -10.47
CA SER A 111 6.80 -2.40 -10.45
C SER A 111 7.11 -1.00 -9.91
N SER A 112 8.37 -0.78 -9.53
CA SER A 112 8.79 0.48 -8.92
C SER A 112 9.33 1.50 -9.93
N PHE A 113 9.30 1.18 -11.22
CA PHE A 113 10.04 1.94 -12.25
C PHE A 113 9.50 3.33 -12.57
N ASP A 114 8.39 3.76 -11.96
CA ASP A 114 7.91 5.13 -12.08
C ASP A 114 8.70 6.10 -11.18
N TRP A 115 8.94 5.71 -9.91
CA TRP A 115 9.62 6.56 -8.93
C TRP A 115 11.01 6.05 -8.54
N TYR A 116 11.32 4.80 -8.79
CA TYR A 116 12.55 4.13 -8.32
C TYR A 116 13.17 3.31 -9.43
N SER A 117 14.46 3.00 -9.31
CA SER A 117 15.14 2.15 -10.29
C SER A 117 14.93 0.66 -10.05
N CYS A 118 14.48 0.26 -8.85
CA CYS A 118 14.17 -1.13 -8.53
C CYS A 118 13.27 -1.22 -7.29
N PHE A 119 12.67 -2.39 -7.05
CA PHE A 119 11.76 -2.54 -5.90
C PHE A 119 12.51 -2.50 -4.56
N GLU A 120 13.78 -2.85 -4.53
CA GLU A 120 14.59 -2.75 -3.31
C GLU A 120 14.73 -1.29 -2.87
N GLU A 121 14.95 -0.37 -3.81
CA GLU A 121 15.03 1.06 -3.54
C GLU A 121 13.71 1.58 -2.97
N ARG A 122 12.59 1.14 -3.52
CA ARG A 122 11.26 1.49 -3.01
C ARG A 122 11.09 0.99 -1.58
N GLY A 123 11.51 -0.24 -1.29
CA GLY A 123 11.43 -0.81 0.04
C GLY A 123 12.29 -0.05 1.05
N GLU A 124 13.49 0.36 0.66
CA GLU A 124 14.37 1.16 1.51
C GLU A 124 13.77 2.53 1.82
N ASP A 125 13.16 3.18 0.81
CA ASP A 125 12.49 4.46 1.02
C ASP A 125 11.32 4.32 2.00
N PHE A 126 10.54 3.26 1.88
CA PHE A 126 9.46 2.97 2.83
C PHE A 126 9.99 2.84 4.26
N LYS A 127 11.07 2.07 4.46
CA LYS A 127 11.69 1.91 5.78
C LYS A 127 12.19 3.24 6.34
N ASN A 128 12.81 4.05 5.50
CA ASN A 128 13.33 5.36 5.90
C ASN A 128 12.19 6.30 6.30
N CYS A 129 11.08 6.29 5.57
CA CYS A 129 9.90 7.09 5.91
C CYS A 129 9.30 6.68 7.26
N VAL A 130 9.25 5.38 7.54
CA VAL A 130 8.76 4.86 8.83
C VAL A 130 9.70 5.31 9.97
N ARG A 131 11.01 5.24 9.76
CA ARG A 131 11.99 5.70 10.75
C ARG A 131 11.84 7.19 11.06
N GLU A 132 11.58 8.00 10.04
CA GLU A 132 11.34 9.44 10.23
C GLU A 132 10.12 9.69 11.12
N LEU A 133 9.06 8.90 10.95
CA LEU A 133 7.90 8.99 11.82
C LEU A 133 8.24 8.68 13.28
N GLU A 134 9.03 7.63 13.51
CA GLU A 134 9.46 7.25 14.86
C GLU A 134 10.27 8.37 15.51
N GLU A 135 11.17 9.01 14.76
CA GLU A 135 12.01 10.08 15.26
C GLU A 135 11.21 11.32 15.64
N ARG A 136 10.12 11.60 14.94
CA ARG A 136 9.24 12.74 15.22
C ARG A 136 8.25 12.49 16.34
N GLY A 137 7.89 11.21 16.47
CA GLY A 137 6.85 10.81 17.38
C GLY A 137 7.27 10.52 18.77
#